data_069d6ab6e6687f4782d021319152b1fe
#
_entry.id   069d6ab6e6687f4782d021319152b1fe
#
_cell.length_a   1.000
_cell.length_b   1.000
_cell.length_c   1.000
_cell.angle_alpha   90.00
_cell.angle_beta   90.00
_cell.angle_gamma   90.00
#
_symmetry.space_group_name_H-M   'P 1'
#
loop_
_entity.id
_entity.type
_entity.pdbx_description
1 polymer ?
#
loop_
_entity_poly.entity_id
_entity_poly.type
_entity_poly.pdbx_seq_one_letter_code
_entity_poly.pdbx_strand_id
1 'polypeptide(L)'
;LDRGVYGPRHERIGGAVRALQPDWIFITGDLLNVPEGLPHLFRFLARLREAAPVFVTLGNHDHYSGVPVADYAELADRHKITLLVNQSVFVSTGRGELAIVGVDDPSLHRADLHCVPPQADHRFTLLLAHAPNILDQVKAHHAIDLILCGHSHGGQWQVPGIPTFWLPPGCNGRVAGRYE
;
A
#
# COMPACT_ATOMS: atom_id res chain seq x y z
N LEU A 1 -3.94 12.35 2.83
CA LEU A 1 -4.35 13.74 2.49
C LEU A 1 -4.54 14.54 3.76
N ASP A 2 -3.55 15.37 4.10
CA ASP A 2 -3.67 16.33 5.19
C ASP A 2 -4.78 17.32 4.86
N ARG A 3 -5.73 17.49 5.78
CA ARG A 3 -6.90 18.37 5.65
C ARG A 3 -7.76 18.15 4.39
N GLY A 4 -7.62 16.99 3.76
CA GLY A 4 -8.57 16.51 2.77
C GLY A 4 -8.62 17.24 1.43
N VAL A 5 -7.66 18.08 1.06
CA VAL A 5 -7.77 18.89 -0.15
C VAL A 5 -6.92 18.31 -1.29
N TYR A 6 -7.58 17.94 -2.37
CA TYR A 6 -6.91 17.69 -3.65
C TYR A 6 -6.37 19.01 -4.22
N GLY A 7 -5.08 19.08 -4.54
CA GLY A 7 -4.44 20.33 -4.97
C GLY A 7 -3.24 20.12 -5.91
N PRO A 8 -2.47 21.20 -6.20
CA PRO A 8 -1.39 21.19 -7.19
C PRO A 8 -0.31 20.11 -6.97
N ARG A 9 -0.08 19.70 -5.72
CA ARG A 9 0.84 18.60 -5.40
C ARG A 9 0.36 17.28 -5.99
N HIS A 10 -0.92 16.99 -5.86
CA HIS A 10 -1.55 15.75 -6.38
C HIS A 10 -1.53 15.74 -7.90
N GLU A 11 -1.78 16.88 -8.54
CA GLU A 11 -1.67 17.02 -10.00
C GLU A 11 -0.23 16.75 -10.50
N ARG A 12 0.77 17.29 -9.80
CA ARG A 12 2.18 17.01 -10.15
C ARG A 12 2.54 15.53 -10.00
N ILE A 13 2.09 14.88 -8.93
CA ILE A 13 2.30 13.44 -8.73
C ILE A 13 1.63 12.66 -9.85
N GLY A 14 0.36 12.93 -10.15
CA GLY A 14 -0.36 12.27 -11.24
C GLY A 14 0.31 12.46 -12.60
N GLY A 15 0.83 13.66 -12.87
CA GLY A 15 1.60 13.96 -14.09
C GLY A 15 2.91 13.16 -14.17
N ALA A 16 3.65 13.09 -13.06
CA ALA A 16 4.89 12.33 -12.98
C ALA A 16 4.66 10.82 -13.17
N VAL A 17 3.63 10.27 -12.51
CA VAL A 17 3.25 8.87 -12.66
C VAL A 17 2.88 8.54 -14.10
N ARG A 18 2.09 9.41 -14.75
CA ARG A 18 1.72 9.22 -16.18
C ARG A 18 2.94 9.24 -17.09
N ALA A 19 3.91 10.13 -16.83
CA ALA A 19 5.13 10.21 -17.63
C ALA A 19 6.01 8.96 -17.52
N LEU A 20 5.91 8.20 -16.43
CA LEU A 20 6.61 6.92 -16.23
C LEU A 20 5.99 5.76 -16.99
N GLN A 21 4.75 5.89 -17.46
CA GLN A 21 3.99 4.83 -18.16
C GLN A 21 4.05 3.47 -17.42
N PRO A 22 3.67 3.40 -16.13
CA PRO A 22 3.78 2.17 -15.37
C PRO A 22 2.75 1.14 -15.84
N ASP A 23 3.06 -0.15 -15.68
CA ASP A 23 2.09 -1.24 -15.90
C ASP A 23 1.09 -1.32 -14.74
N TRP A 24 1.53 -1.05 -13.51
CA TRP A 24 0.73 -1.06 -12.27
C TRP A 24 1.17 0.03 -11.31
N ILE A 25 0.24 0.45 -10.46
CA ILE A 25 0.49 1.41 -9.37
C ILE A 25 0.13 0.72 -8.06
N PHE A 26 1.08 0.66 -7.13
CA PHE A 26 0.88 0.09 -5.80
C PHE A 26 0.96 1.19 -4.74
N ILE A 27 -0.01 1.21 -3.83
CA ILE A 27 -0.08 2.18 -2.73
C ILE A 27 -0.24 1.42 -1.41
N THR A 28 0.73 1.59 -0.53
CA THR A 28 0.88 0.81 0.70
C THR A 28 0.29 1.48 1.94
N GLY A 29 -0.84 2.18 1.79
CA GLY A 29 -1.59 2.74 2.92
C GLY A 29 -1.25 4.19 3.26
N ASP A 30 -1.81 4.66 4.37
CA ASP A 30 -1.75 6.05 4.87
C ASP A 30 -2.27 7.07 3.85
N LEU A 31 -3.44 6.77 3.31
CA LEU A 31 -4.09 7.54 2.26
C LEU A 31 -4.80 8.76 2.83
N LEU A 32 -5.30 8.65 4.07
CA LEU A 32 -6.24 9.58 4.65
C LEU A 32 -5.94 9.84 6.13
N ASN A 33 -6.02 11.10 6.56
CA ASN A 33 -5.87 11.49 7.97
C ASN A 33 -7.20 11.93 8.61
N VAL A 34 -8.16 12.39 7.81
CA VAL A 34 -9.44 12.92 8.28
C VAL A 34 -10.57 12.52 7.33
N PRO A 35 -11.80 12.28 7.82
CA PRO A 35 -12.90 11.76 7.00
C PRO A 35 -13.27 12.64 5.80
N GLU A 36 -13.16 13.95 5.96
CA GLU A 36 -13.50 14.94 4.93
C GLU A 36 -12.63 14.80 3.68
N GLY A 37 -11.46 14.17 3.82
CA GLY A 37 -10.54 13.92 2.72
C GLY A 37 -10.97 12.81 1.76
N LEU A 38 -11.92 11.98 2.15
CA LEU A 38 -12.29 10.77 1.40
C LEU A 38 -12.69 11.03 -0.07
N PRO A 39 -13.55 12.01 -0.40
CA PRO A 39 -13.87 12.31 -1.79
C PRO A 39 -12.67 12.80 -2.60
N HIS A 40 -11.76 13.53 -1.96
CA HIS A 40 -10.55 14.05 -2.59
C HIS A 40 -9.52 12.94 -2.84
N LEU A 41 -9.42 11.98 -1.92
CA LEU A 41 -8.61 10.78 -2.08
C LEU A 41 -9.03 10.02 -3.34
N PHE A 42 -10.30 9.69 -3.47
CA PHE A 42 -10.76 8.91 -4.62
C PHE A 42 -10.69 9.68 -5.93
N ARG A 43 -10.84 11.00 -5.92
CA ARG A 43 -10.52 11.83 -7.08
C ARG A 43 -9.04 11.69 -7.49
N PHE A 44 -8.12 11.67 -6.53
CA PHE A 44 -6.70 11.45 -6.81
C PHE A 44 -6.41 10.06 -7.34
N LEU A 45 -6.95 9.02 -6.68
CA LEU A 45 -6.79 7.64 -7.12
C LEU A 45 -7.36 7.40 -8.53
N ALA A 46 -8.53 7.99 -8.83
CA ALA A 46 -9.10 7.94 -10.17
C ALA A 46 -8.17 8.58 -11.21
N ARG A 47 -7.49 9.66 -10.85
CA ARG A 47 -6.49 10.31 -11.71
C ARG A 47 -5.26 9.41 -11.96
N LEU A 48 -4.79 8.69 -10.94
CA LEU A 48 -3.72 7.70 -11.09
C LEU A 48 -4.18 6.53 -11.97
N ARG A 49 -5.42 6.08 -11.80
CA ARG A 49 -6.03 4.99 -12.55
C ARG A 49 -6.08 5.24 -14.07
N GLU A 50 -6.09 6.52 -14.50
CA GLU A 50 -5.99 6.86 -15.94
C GLU A 50 -4.64 6.44 -16.55
N ALA A 51 -3.57 6.33 -15.75
CA ALA A 51 -2.25 5.92 -16.20
C ALA A 51 -2.08 4.39 -16.20
N ALA A 52 -2.54 3.71 -15.13
CA ALA A 52 -2.42 2.25 -14.97
C ALA A 52 -3.40 1.72 -13.91
N PRO A 53 -3.65 0.41 -13.83
CA PRO A 53 -4.36 -0.21 -12.70
C PRO A 53 -3.74 0.16 -11.36
N VAL A 54 -4.59 0.49 -10.39
CA VAL A 54 -4.17 0.92 -9.04
C VAL A 54 -4.60 -0.13 -8.02
N PHE A 55 -3.64 -0.59 -7.23
CA PHE A 55 -3.82 -1.52 -6.11
C PHE A 55 -3.44 -0.81 -4.82
N VAL A 56 -4.30 -0.91 -3.82
CA VAL A 56 -4.20 -0.15 -2.57
C VAL A 56 -4.41 -1.06 -1.39
N THR A 57 -3.64 -0.89 -0.32
CA THR A 57 -3.97 -1.40 1.02
C THR A 57 -4.13 -0.25 2.00
N LEU A 58 -4.58 -0.51 3.23
CA LEU A 58 -4.77 0.49 4.25
C LEU A 58 -3.58 0.54 5.22
N GLY A 59 -3.34 1.73 5.78
CA GLY A 59 -2.38 1.96 6.85
C GLY A 59 -3.06 2.43 8.14
N ASN A 60 -2.25 2.70 9.17
CA ASN A 60 -2.78 3.09 10.47
C ASN A 60 -3.54 4.43 10.45
N HIS A 61 -3.11 5.40 9.63
CA HIS A 61 -3.82 6.68 9.50
C HIS A 61 -5.18 6.52 8.84
N ASP A 62 -5.35 5.57 7.93
CA ASP A 62 -6.65 5.27 7.33
C ASP A 62 -7.64 4.81 8.40
N HIS A 63 -7.20 3.96 9.34
CA HIS A 63 -8.02 3.55 10.48
C HIS A 63 -8.23 4.69 11.49
N TYR A 64 -7.21 5.49 11.78
CA TYR A 64 -7.32 6.65 12.69
C TYR A 64 -8.22 7.75 12.13
N SER A 65 -8.40 7.82 10.82
CA SER A 65 -9.34 8.76 10.20
C SER A 65 -10.79 8.58 10.67
N GLY A 66 -11.12 7.41 11.21
CA GLY A 66 -12.47 7.06 11.64
C GLY A 66 -13.41 6.67 10.48
N VAL A 67 -12.93 6.63 9.25
CA VAL A 67 -13.72 6.17 8.09
C VAL A 67 -13.83 4.64 8.12
N PRO A 68 -15.03 4.07 8.04
CA PRO A 68 -15.21 2.63 7.95
C PRO A 68 -14.55 2.03 6.70
N VAL A 69 -13.97 0.83 6.83
CA VAL A 69 -13.36 0.11 5.68
C VAL A 69 -14.39 -0.11 4.55
N ALA A 70 -15.65 -0.28 4.90
CA ALA A 70 -16.73 -0.44 3.91
C ALA A 70 -16.89 0.78 2.99
N ASP A 71 -16.68 1.99 3.52
CA ASP A 71 -16.78 3.23 2.74
C ASP A 71 -15.61 3.35 1.74
N TYR A 72 -14.40 2.93 2.17
CA TYR A 72 -13.26 2.80 1.24
C TYR A 72 -13.55 1.77 0.14
N ALA A 73 -14.14 0.63 0.49
CA ALA A 73 -14.45 -0.44 -0.46
C ALA A 73 -15.51 0.00 -1.48
N GLU A 74 -16.59 0.66 -1.03
CA GLU A 74 -17.63 1.17 -1.93
C GLU A 74 -17.07 2.19 -2.94
N LEU A 75 -16.26 3.13 -2.45
CA LEU A 75 -15.66 4.14 -3.32
C LEU A 75 -14.57 3.55 -4.22
N ALA A 76 -13.80 2.58 -3.75
CA ALA A 76 -12.81 1.89 -4.56
C ALA A 76 -13.48 1.19 -5.75
N ASP A 77 -14.56 0.44 -5.51
CA ASP A 77 -15.33 -0.22 -6.57
C ASP A 77 -15.89 0.80 -7.58
N ARG A 78 -16.52 1.87 -7.10
CA ARG A 78 -17.08 2.95 -7.93
C ARG A 78 -16.03 3.58 -8.85
N HIS A 79 -14.79 3.72 -8.39
CA HIS A 79 -13.69 4.32 -9.14
C HIS A 79 -12.77 3.31 -9.83
N LYS A 80 -13.11 2.02 -9.79
CA LYS A 80 -12.32 0.92 -10.37
C LYS A 80 -10.89 0.87 -9.83
N ILE A 81 -10.76 1.10 -8.53
CA ILE A 81 -9.53 0.94 -7.75
C ILE A 81 -9.60 -0.42 -7.05
N THR A 82 -8.53 -1.19 -7.09
CA THR A 82 -8.47 -2.46 -6.38
C THR A 82 -7.99 -2.23 -4.96
N LEU A 83 -8.92 -2.17 -4.00
CA LEU A 83 -8.62 -2.15 -2.58
C LEU A 83 -8.43 -3.58 -2.08
N LEU A 84 -7.32 -3.84 -1.42
CA LEU A 84 -6.96 -5.15 -0.86
C LEU A 84 -6.78 -5.02 0.65
N VAL A 85 -7.72 -5.55 1.41
CA VAL A 85 -7.70 -5.60 2.87
C VAL A 85 -7.85 -7.06 3.29
N ASN A 86 -6.75 -7.72 3.57
CA ASN A 86 -6.66 -9.17 3.78
C ASN A 86 -7.27 -9.97 2.62
N GLN A 87 -6.88 -9.60 1.40
CA GLN A 87 -7.40 -10.17 0.16
C GLN A 87 -6.28 -10.36 -0.86
N SER A 88 -6.52 -11.25 -1.81
CA SER A 88 -5.65 -11.46 -2.97
C SER A 88 -6.44 -11.38 -4.28
N VAL A 89 -5.78 -10.93 -5.33
CA VAL A 89 -6.27 -10.97 -6.71
C VAL A 89 -5.19 -11.52 -7.64
N PHE A 90 -5.63 -12.09 -8.74
CA PHE A 90 -4.74 -12.61 -9.76
C PHE A 90 -4.78 -11.72 -11.00
N VAL A 91 -3.60 -11.39 -11.50
CA VAL A 91 -3.44 -10.55 -12.70
C VAL A 91 -2.67 -11.34 -13.75
N SER A 92 -3.28 -11.51 -14.91
CA SER A 92 -2.61 -12.14 -16.06
C SER A 92 -1.59 -11.18 -16.66
N THR A 93 -0.40 -11.68 -16.93
CA THR A 93 0.68 -10.95 -17.60
C THR A 93 1.09 -11.69 -18.86
N GLY A 94 1.87 -11.06 -19.72
CA GLY A 94 2.45 -11.74 -20.89
C GLY A 94 3.43 -12.88 -20.55
N ARG A 95 3.78 -13.05 -19.26
CA ARG A 95 4.74 -14.07 -18.76
C ARG A 95 4.15 -15.06 -17.77
N GLY A 96 2.84 -15.01 -17.54
CA GLY A 96 2.16 -15.85 -16.56
C GLY A 96 1.23 -15.04 -15.65
N GLU A 97 0.84 -15.61 -14.55
CA GLU A 97 -0.07 -15.00 -13.59
C GLU A 97 0.71 -14.45 -12.37
N LEU A 98 0.36 -13.25 -11.94
CA LEU A 98 0.87 -12.59 -10.75
C LEU A 98 -0.21 -12.61 -9.67
N ALA A 99 0.11 -13.06 -8.47
CA ALA A 99 -0.73 -12.87 -7.30
C ALA A 99 -0.38 -11.54 -6.64
N ILE A 100 -1.35 -10.65 -6.49
CA ILE A 100 -1.21 -9.41 -5.73
C ILE A 100 -2.03 -9.58 -4.46
N VAL A 101 -1.36 -9.58 -3.32
CA VAL A 101 -1.94 -9.73 -1.99
C VAL A 101 -1.85 -8.38 -1.28
N GLY A 102 -2.92 -7.95 -0.65
CA GLY A 102 -2.90 -6.81 0.25
C GLY A 102 -3.40 -7.23 1.63
N VAL A 103 -2.60 -6.97 2.64
CA VAL A 103 -3.01 -7.16 4.03
C VAL A 103 -3.45 -5.85 4.66
N ASP A 104 -4.33 -5.90 5.65
CA ASP A 104 -4.65 -4.77 6.51
C ASP A 104 -3.41 -4.41 7.36
N ASP A 105 -3.46 -3.31 8.08
CA ASP A 105 -2.28 -2.74 8.72
C ASP A 105 -1.64 -3.66 9.78
N PRO A 106 -0.38 -4.10 9.57
CA PRO A 106 0.34 -4.94 10.51
C PRO A 106 0.68 -4.21 11.83
N SER A 107 0.86 -2.89 11.81
CA SER A 107 1.21 -2.11 13.01
C SER A 107 0.05 -2.06 14.02
N LEU A 108 -1.18 -2.22 13.53
CA LEU A 108 -2.40 -2.34 14.32
C LEU A 108 -2.82 -3.80 14.59
N HIS A 109 -1.98 -4.78 14.27
CA HIS A 109 -2.28 -6.21 14.40
C HIS A 109 -3.54 -6.66 13.63
N ARG A 110 -3.81 -6.04 12.47
CA ARG A 110 -4.97 -6.33 11.63
C ARG A 110 -4.64 -7.22 10.42
N ALA A 111 -3.35 -7.41 10.13
CA ALA A 111 -2.90 -8.21 9.01
C ALA A 111 -3.27 -9.69 9.18
N ASP A 112 -3.87 -10.27 8.14
CA ASP A 112 -4.18 -11.70 8.05
C ASP A 112 -3.51 -12.30 6.81
N LEU A 113 -2.50 -13.14 7.02
CA LEU A 113 -1.77 -13.82 5.96
C LEU A 113 -2.47 -15.06 5.40
N HIS A 114 -3.62 -15.46 5.93
CA HIS A 114 -4.43 -16.53 5.33
C HIS A 114 -4.96 -16.15 3.93
N CYS A 115 -4.97 -14.86 3.59
CA CYS A 115 -5.31 -14.40 2.24
C CYS A 115 -4.19 -14.65 1.21
N VAL A 116 -2.98 -15.03 1.64
CA VAL A 116 -1.89 -15.40 0.73
C VAL A 116 -2.24 -16.73 0.08
N PRO A 117 -2.33 -16.78 -1.26
CA PRO A 117 -2.65 -18.04 -1.93
C PRO A 117 -1.53 -19.08 -1.71
N PRO A 118 -1.88 -20.37 -1.66
CA PRO A 118 -0.87 -21.41 -1.59
C PRO A 118 0.05 -21.34 -2.79
N GLN A 119 1.32 -21.71 -2.59
CA GLN A 119 2.28 -21.79 -3.67
C GLN A 119 1.78 -22.83 -4.69
N ALA A 120 1.48 -22.36 -5.88
CA ALA A 120 1.09 -23.21 -7.00
C ALA A 120 1.86 -22.74 -8.25
N ASP A 121 2.51 -23.68 -8.92
CA ASP A 121 2.98 -23.56 -10.30
C ASP A 121 3.77 -22.29 -10.67
N HIS A 122 4.82 -21.97 -9.91
CA HIS A 122 5.77 -20.87 -10.23
C HIS A 122 5.13 -19.48 -10.37
N ARG A 123 3.98 -19.26 -9.74
CA ARG A 123 3.34 -17.96 -9.69
C ARG A 123 4.14 -17.01 -8.80
N PHE A 124 4.44 -15.81 -9.31
CA PHE A 124 5.04 -14.75 -8.51
C PHE A 124 4.00 -14.12 -7.58
N THR A 125 4.32 -14.00 -6.30
CA THR A 125 3.44 -13.41 -5.28
C THR A 125 4.02 -12.11 -4.74
N LEU A 126 3.30 -11.01 -4.98
CA LEU A 126 3.60 -9.68 -4.46
C LEU A 126 2.69 -9.37 -3.27
N LEU A 127 3.27 -9.08 -2.10
CA LEU A 127 2.55 -8.64 -0.91
C LEU A 127 2.65 -7.12 -0.73
N LEU A 128 1.52 -6.46 -0.59
CA LEU A 128 1.40 -5.07 -0.14
C LEU A 128 1.05 -5.05 1.33
N ALA A 129 1.86 -4.40 2.14
CA ALA A 129 1.60 -4.19 3.56
C ALA A 129 2.01 -2.76 3.93
N HIS A 130 1.29 -2.12 4.86
CA HIS A 130 1.64 -0.78 5.26
C HIS A 130 2.96 -0.77 6.04
N ALA A 131 3.03 -1.52 7.13
CA ALA A 131 4.17 -1.48 8.05
C ALA A 131 5.14 -2.67 7.87
N PRO A 132 6.46 -2.44 8.01
CA PRO A 132 7.49 -3.46 7.80
C PRO A 132 7.49 -4.63 8.80
N ASN A 133 6.79 -4.52 9.95
CA ASN A 133 6.66 -5.62 10.91
C ASN A 133 5.89 -6.82 10.37
N ILE A 134 5.28 -6.73 9.21
CA ILE A 134 4.72 -7.88 8.49
C ILE A 134 5.77 -8.96 8.26
N LEU A 135 7.03 -8.57 8.05
CA LEU A 135 8.15 -9.50 7.84
C LEU A 135 8.34 -10.46 9.01
N ASP A 136 7.98 -10.04 10.22
CA ASP A 136 8.11 -10.90 11.41
C ASP A 136 7.00 -11.97 11.49
N GLN A 137 5.94 -11.80 10.70
CA GLN A 137 4.81 -12.73 10.59
C GLN A 137 4.93 -13.66 9.39
N VAL A 138 5.66 -13.24 8.35
CA VAL A 138 5.88 -14.05 7.13
C VAL A 138 6.76 -15.25 7.46
N LYS A 139 6.32 -16.43 7.03
CA LYS A 139 7.01 -17.70 7.17
C LYS A 139 7.30 -18.29 5.80
N ALA A 140 8.26 -19.20 5.70
CA ALA A 140 8.67 -19.82 4.44
C ALA A 140 7.50 -20.44 3.64
N HIS A 141 6.47 -20.95 4.31
CA HIS A 141 5.31 -21.55 3.63
C HIS A 141 4.35 -20.54 2.99
N HIS A 142 4.50 -19.24 3.28
CA HIS A 142 3.66 -18.21 2.66
C HIS A 142 4.01 -17.94 1.19
N ALA A 143 5.15 -18.43 0.70
CA ALA A 143 5.51 -18.33 -0.73
C ALA A 143 5.35 -16.90 -1.32
N ILE A 144 5.91 -15.91 -0.62
CA ILE A 144 5.92 -14.51 -1.04
C ILE A 144 7.28 -14.17 -1.62
N ASP A 145 7.31 -13.64 -2.84
CA ASP A 145 8.53 -13.32 -3.58
C ASP A 145 8.98 -11.86 -3.36
N LEU A 146 8.02 -10.95 -3.17
CA LEU A 146 8.29 -9.52 -2.96
C LEU A 146 7.30 -8.92 -1.98
N ILE A 147 7.79 -8.10 -1.06
CA ILE A 147 6.97 -7.33 -0.11
C ILE A 147 7.25 -5.85 -0.32
N LEU A 148 6.22 -5.06 -0.52
CA LEU A 148 6.28 -3.60 -0.56
C LEU A 148 5.68 -3.02 0.72
N CYS A 149 6.46 -2.19 1.42
CA CYS A 149 6.04 -1.53 2.66
C CYS A 149 6.24 -0.01 2.58
N GLY A 150 5.50 0.69 3.43
CA GLY A 150 5.62 2.12 3.70
C GLY A 150 5.95 2.42 5.16
N HIS A 151 5.16 3.28 5.81
CA HIS A 151 5.11 3.59 7.24
C HIS A 151 6.36 4.24 7.86
N SER A 152 7.55 3.88 7.44
CA SER A 152 8.82 4.36 8.03
C SER A 152 9.13 5.83 7.72
N HIS A 153 8.44 6.44 6.75
CA HIS A 153 8.71 7.78 6.20
C HIS A 153 10.18 7.96 5.75
N GLY A 154 10.86 6.86 5.44
CA GLY A 154 12.28 6.89 5.09
C GLY A 154 13.19 7.37 6.23
N GLY A 155 12.74 7.28 7.49
CA GLY A 155 13.44 7.87 8.64
C GLY A 155 13.37 9.39 8.61
N GLN A 156 12.20 9.97 8.56
CA GLN A 156 11.90 11.41 8.38
C GLN A 156 12.81 12.37 9.16
N TRP A 157 13.25 11.99 10.34
CA TRP A 157 14.19 12.74 11.15
C TRP A 157 15.61 12.19 10.97
N GLN A 158 16.22 12.47 9.83
CA GLN A 158 17.60 12.08 9.54
C GLN A 158 18.54 13.28 9.72
N VAL A 159 19.57 13.10 10.54
CA VAL A 159 20.71 14.02 10.64
C VAL A 159 21.90 13.35 9.95
N PRO A 160 22.57 14.01 9.00
CA PRO A 160 23.73 13.44 8.33
C PRO A 160 24.78 12.94 9.33
N GLY A 161 25.21 11.68 9.20
CA GLY A 161 26.18 11.06 10.10
C GLY A 161 25.64 10.53 11.42
N ILE A 162 24.34 10.67 11.69
CA ILE A 162 23.69 10.12 12.88
C ILE A 162 22.71 9.03 12.43
N PRO A 163 22.72 7.82 13.02
CA PRO A 163 21.70 6.81 12.75
C PRO A 163 20.30 7.35 13.06
N THR A 164 19.30 6.90 12.31
CA THR A 164 17.88 7.25 12.55
C THR A 164 17.54 6.91 14.00
N PHE A 165 17.20 7.93 14.79
CA PHE A 165 16.97 7.80 16.24
C PHE A 165 15.48 7.59 16.58
N TRP A 166 14.58 7.82 15.62
CA TRP A 166 13.15 7.61 15.81
C TRP A 166 12.51 7.00 14.56
N LEU A 167 11.70 5.99 14.76
CA LEU A 167 10.86 5.36 13.75
C LEU A 167 9.47 5.10 14.34
N PRO A 168 8.42 5.16 13.53
CA PRO A 168 7.09 4.72 13.97
C PRO A 168 7.12 3.28 14.48
N PRO A 169 6.28 2.91 15.48
CA PRO A 169 6.08 1.53 15.90
C PRO A 169 5.68 0.66 14.71
N GLY A 170 6.30 -0.53 14.57
CA GLY A 170 6.06 -1.41 13.41
C GLY A 170 7.13 -1.33 12.32
N CYS A 171 8.09 -0.39 12.41
CA CYS A 171 9.23 -0.35 11.49
C CYS A 171 10.30 -1.40 11.80
N ASN A 172 10.49 -1.78 13.09
CA ASN A 172 11.45 -2.79 13.54
C ASN A 172 12.87 -2.59 12.97
N GLY A 173 13.34 -1.32 12.97
CA GLY A 173 14.65 -0.94 12.45
C GLY A 173 14.75 -0.81 10.92
N ARG A 174 13.69 -1.10 10.18
CA ARG A 174 13.65 -0.98 8.73
C ARG A 174 13.26 0.44 8.33
N VAL A 175 14.23 1.19 7.81
CA VAL A 175 14.08 2.62 7.51
C VAL A 175 13.64 2.83 6.06
N ALA A 176 14.48 2.42 5.14
CA ALA A 176 14.28 2.53 3.69
C ALA A 176 15.25 1.61 2.96
N GLY A 177 14.92 1.26 1.71
CA GLY A 177 15.78 0.44 0.87
C GLY A 177 15.27 -0.99 0.73
N ARG A 178 16.17 -1.86 0.23
CA ARG A 178 15.90 -3.28 0.02
C ARG A 178 16.45 -4.09 1.19
N TYR A 179 15.66 -5.02 1.67
CA TYR A 179 16.00 -6.00 2.71
C TYR A 179 15.80 -7.41 2.13
N GLU A 180 16.74 -8.32 2.44
CA GLU A 180 16.74 -9.73 2.03
C GLU A 180 16.74 -10.65 3.24
#